data_fbe145b3c6eef3518bd4b873f678952b
#
_entry.id   fbe145b3c6eef3518bd4b873f678952b
#
_cell.length_a   1.000
_cell.length_b   1.000
_cell.length_c   1.000
_cell.angle_alpha   90.00
_cell.angle_beta   90.00
_cell.angle_gamma   90.00
#
_symmetry.space_group_name_H-M   'P 1'
#
loop_
_entity.id
_entity.type
_entity.pdbx_description
1 polymer ?
#
loop_
_entity_poly.entity_id
_entity_poly.type
_entity_poly.pdbx_seq_one_letter_code
_entity_poly.pdbx_strand_id
1 'polypeptide(L)'
;MLFRSMRRVHTLVLVPSIESARKINREMTRRGCNLLSDGRPIVGLTSIQLAELVLSLEPKALIIPAHAWTPWFSLYGSMSGFDSIDEAFGPFAKNIYAVETGLSSSPAMNWRIKELDQRAIVSFSDAHSGPKLGREATVFEMPELSYKGIYSAIKQTPVEVGIPLSRIAYTIEFYPEEGKYHYTGHRACGVRLSPEETRAKGVNCPVCGKPLTVGVMQRVEDLASCSEASLELTTINKQLTTNGTSIQVTGSKAFPHRPPFVMLVPLAEIIAESLGAPVASIKVQTTYSRLIEALGGEFTVLLAAQTREIAKLAGERVAVGIDKVRRGEIVIDPGYDGVFGVVKIWRGEEGKPLLEGSREQLSMF
;
A
#
# COMPACT_ATOMS: atom_id res chain seq x y z
N MET A 1 3.44 -29.66 20.08
CA MET A 1 4.39 -28.68 19.47
C MET A 1 3.89 -28.42 18.07
N LEU A 2 3.14 -27.34 17.88
CA LEU A 2 2.70 -26.90 16.55
C LEU A 2 3.96 -26.44 15.80
N PHE A 3 4.26 -27.08 14.68
CA PHE A 3 5.26 -26.60 13.74
C PHE A 3 4.78 -25.23 13.23
N ARG A 4 5.23 -24.14 13.85
CA ARG A 4 5.07 -22.81 13.29
C ARG A 4 5.78 -22.83 11.93
N SER A 5 5.04 -22.57 10.86
CA SER A 5 5.59 -22.41 9.51
C SER A 5 6.77 -21.43 9.57
N MET A 6 7.76 -21.62 8.71
CA MET A 6 8.91 -20.72 8.60
C MET A 6 8.41 -19.29 8.36
N ARG A 7 8.66 -18.39 9.30
CA ARG A 7 8.25 -16.97 9.19
C ARG A 7 9.15 -16.27 8.19
N ARG A 8 8.55 -15.48 7.32
CA ARG A 8 9.25 -14.70 6.31
C ARG A 8 8.70 -13.29 6.32
N VAL A 9 9.58 -12.30 6.40
CA VAL A 9 9.23 -10.87 6.33
C VAL A 9 10.02 -10.23 5.21
N HIS A 10 9.32 -9.60 4.28
CA HIS A 10 9.94 -8.73 3.32
C HIS A 10 10.29 -7.42 4.02
N THR A 11 11.52 -6.97 3.88
CA THR A 11 12.03 -5.81 4.62
C THR A 11 12.76 -4.87 3.67
N LEU A 12 12.33 -3.61 3.66
CA LEU A 12 13.03 -2.54 2.96
C LEU A 12 14.14 -2.00 3.86
N VAL A 13 15.30 -1.73 3.27
CA VAL A 13 16.43 -1.10 3.95
C VAL A 13 16.84 0.13 3.15
N LEU A 14 16.53 1.33 3.67
CA LEU A 14 16.98 2.58 3.07
C LEU A 14 18.21 3.07 3.80
N VAL A 15 19.21 3.52 3.05
CA VAL A 15 20.50 3.94 3.59
C VAL A 15 20.94 5.29 2.99
N PRO A 16 21.77 6.07 3.71
CA PRO A 16 22.14 7.44 3.30
C PRO A 16 23.03 7.52 2.07
N SER A 17 23.68 6.42 1.69
CA SER A 17 24.62 6.42 0.58
C SER A 17 24.77 5.06 -0.11
N ILE A 18 25.21 5.08 -1.35
CA ILE A 18 25.59 3.85 -2.08
C ILE A 18 26.74 3.12 -1.37
N GLU A 19 27.63 3.84 -0.70
CA GLU A 19 28.72 3.21 0.06
C GLU A 19 28.18 2.42 1.27
N SER A 20 27.19 2.95 2.00
CA SER A 20 26.51 2.22 3.07
C SER A 20 25.84 0.95 2.53
N ALA A 21 25.15 1.05 1.38
CA ALA A 21 24.55 -0.12 0.71
C ALA A 21 25.60 -1.18 0.35
N ARG A 22 26.72 -0.75 -0.21
CA ARG A 22 27.85 -1.66 -0.56
C ARG A 22 28.46 -2.34 0.65
N LYS A 23 28.58 -1.65 1.78
CA LYS A 23 29.06 -2.24 3.05
C LYS A 23 28.13 -3.34 3.54
N ILE A 24 26.84 -3.07 3.55
CA ILE A 24 25.81 -4.05 3.94
C ILE A 24 25.84 -5.26 3.01
N ASN A 25 25.84 -5.06 1.70
CA ASN A 25 25.89 -6.13 0.71
C ASN A 25 27.15 -7.01 0.88
N ARG A 26 28.33 -6.41 1.09
CA ARG A 26 29.58 -7.16 1.33
C ARG A 26 29.47 -8.03 2.59
N GLU A 27 28.92 -7.49 3.67
CA GLU A 27 28.78 -8.25 4.92
C GLU A 27 27.74 -9.37 4.78
N MET A 28 26.61 -9.12 4.11
CA MET A 28 25.62 -10.15 3.82
C MET A 28 26.21 -11.28 2.97
N THR A 29 26.98 -10.95 1.92
CA THR A 29 27.70 -11.92 1.08
C THR A 29 28.73 -12.71 1.88
N ARG A 30 29.49 -12.05 2.78
CA ARG A 30 30.46 -12.69 3.68
C ARG A 30 29.77 -13.70 4.62
N ARG A 31 28.53 -13.45 5.01
CA ARG A 31 27.71 -14.39 5.82
C ARG A 31 27.03 -15.48 4.98
N GLY A 32 27.30 -15.55 3.68
CA GLY A 32 26.76 -16.57 2.79
C GLY A 32 25.36 -16.27 2.24
N CYS A 33 24.86 -15.04 2.38
CA CYS A 33 23.58 -14.65 1.78
C CYS A 33 23.71 -14.61 0.25
N ASN A 34 22.79 -15.25 -0.46
CA ASN A 34 22.73 -15.17 -1.93
C ASN A 34 21.97 -13.90 -2.35
N LEU A 35 22.70 -12.88 -2.77
CA LEU A 35 22.14 -11.62 -3.25
C LEU A 35 21.98 -11.58 -4.79
N LEU A 36 22.34 -12.65 -5.50
CA LEU A 36 22.29 -12.73 -6.96
C LEU A 36 20.95 -13.27 -7.51
N SER A 37 20.10 -13.77 -6.64
CA SER A 37 18.74 -14.14 -7.03
C SER A 37 17.90 -12.86 -7.14
N ASP A 38 16.91 -12.80 -7.96
CA ASP A 38 16.06 -11.66 -8.30
C ASP A 38 16.20 -10.42 -7.35
N GLY A 39 15.56 -9.33 -7.57
CA GLY A 39 15.69 -8.11 -6.74
C GLY A 39 15.27 -8.25 -5.28
N ARG A 40 14.80 -9.42 -4.83
CA ARG A 40 14.28 -9.72 -3.47
C ARG A 40 14.91 -11.00 -2.92
N PRO A 41 16.19 -10.98 -2.55
CA PRO A 41 16.90 -12.18 -2.14
C PRO A 41 16.36 -12.71 -0.79
N ILE A 42 16.19 -14.04 -0.70
CA ILE A 42 15.93 -14.71 0.58
C ILE A 42 17.28 -14.95 1.26
N VAL A 43 17.54 -14.14 2.29
CA VAL A 43 18.89 -14.04 2.87
C VAL A 43 19.17 -15.05 3.99
N GLY A 44 18.17 -15.80 4.45
CA GLY A 44 18.35 -16.81 5.51
C GLY A 44 18.62 -16.24 6.90
N LEU A 45 18.54 -14.91 7.08
CA LEU A 45 18.69 -14.23 8.36
C LEU A 45 17.31 -14.04 9.02
N THR A 46 17.27 -14.11 10.36
CA THR A 46 16.09 -13.63 11.09
C THR A 46 15.99 -12.11 11.00
N SER A 47 14.79 -11.56 11.25
CA SER A 47 14.61 -10.10 11.30
C SER A 47 15.51 -9.43 12.32
N ILE A 48 15.76 -10.08 13.46
CA ILE A 48 16.70 -9.61 14.49
C ILE A 48 18.13 -9.56 13.94
N GLN A 49 18.62 -10.64 13.31
CA GLN A 49 19.96 -10.70 12.74
C GLN A 49 20.17 -9.70 11.59
N LEU A 50 19.12 -9.47 10.77
CA LEU A 50 19.16 -8.47 9.72
C LEU A 50 19.26 -7.06 10.32
N ALA A 51 18.44 -6.75 11.32
CA ALA A 51 18.47 -5.45 11.99
C ALA A 51 19.81 -5.19 12.68
N GLU A 52 20.35 -6.16 13.39
CA GLU A 52 21.67 -6.09 14.01
C GLU A 52 22.77 -5.80 12.98
N LEU A 53 22.81 -6.57 11.90
CA LEU A 53 23.79 -6.40 10.82
C LEU A 53 23.69 -4.98 10.23
N VAL A 54 22.50 -4.58 9.81
CA VAL A 54 22.29 -3.30 9.14
C VAL A 54 22.65 -2.13 10.05
N LEU A 55 22.14 -2.10 11.29
CA LEU A 55 22.35 -1.00 12.22
C LEU A 55 23.78 -0.94 12.78
N SER A 56 24.50 -2.06 12.83
CA SER A 56 25.93 -2.05 13.20
C SER A 56 26.81 -1.41 12.13
N LEU A 57 26.42 -1.48 10.86
CA LEU A 57 27.19 -0.91 9.73
C LEU A 57 26.72 0.50 9.37
N GLU A 58 25.43 0.79 9.53
CA GLU A 58 24.80 2.06 9.24
C GLU A 58 23.71 2.38 10.28
N PRO A 59 24.08 3.06 11.38
CA PRO A 59 23.13 3.39 12.46
C PRO A 59 21.95 4.29 12.02
N LYS A 60 22.08 4.97 10.88
CA LYS A 60 21.02 5.79 10.28
C LYS A 60 20.24 5.07 9.19
N ALA A 61 20.38 3.76 9.05
CA ALA A 61 19.51 3.01 8.15
C ALA A 61 18.07 3.03 8.64
N LEU A 62 17.12 3.10 7.70
CA LEU A 62 15.71 2.83 7.96
C LEU A 62 15.42 1.39 7.60
N ILE A 63 14.85 0.65 8.54
CA ILE A 63 14.40 -0.73 8.37
C ILE A 63 12.88 -0.69 8.44
N ILE A 64 12.22 -1.05 7.32
CA ILE A 64 10.77 -0.92 7.16
C ILE A 64 10.21 -2.25 6.71
N PRO A 65 9.39 -2.94 7.52
CA PRO A 65 8.61 -4.10 7.05
C PRO A 65 7.72 -3.69 5.89
N ALA A 66 7.91 -4.34 4.73
CA ALA A 66 7.15 -4.10 3.51
C ALA A 66 5.80 -4.80 3.56
N HIS A 67 4.78 -4.23 2.87
CA HIS A 67 3.43 -4.78 2.73
C HIS A 67 2.98 -5.57 3.98
N ALA A 68 2.91 -4.85 5.09
CA ALA A 68 2.89 -5.43 6.45
C ALA A 68 1.80 -6.48 6.71
N TRP A 69 0.76 -6.58 5.88
CA TRP A 69 -0.43 -7.39 6.11
C TRP A 69 -0.67 -8.53 5.11
N THR A 70 0.10 -8.67 4.05
CA THR A 70 -0.10 -9.81 3.13
C THR A 70 0.00 -11.13 3.92
N PRO A 71 -0.81 -12.17 3.62
CA PRO A 71 -0.82 -13.40 4.40
C PRO A 71 0.56 -14.06 4.56
N TRP A 72 1.39 -13.95 3.52
CA TRP A 72 2.77 -14.47 3.49
C TRP A 72 3.77 -13.33 3.28
N PHE A 73 5.01 -13.54 3.71
CA PHE A 73 6.16 -12.64 3.52
C PHE A 73 6.00 -11.25 4.14
N SER A 74 5.18 -11.12 5.18
CA SER A 74 4.89 -9.85 5.82
C SER A 74 5.00 -9.91 7.33
N LEU A 75 5.03 -8.73 7.97
CA LEU A 75 5.16 -8.61 9.41
C LEU A 75 3.95 -9.22 10.14
N TYR A 76 2.73 -8.83 9.78
CA TYR A 76 1.50 -9.23 10.46
C TYR A 76 0.70 -10.31 9.72
N GLY A 77 1.29 -10.93 8.70
CA GLY A 77 0.60 -11.88 7.85
C GLY A 77 -0.06 -13.04 8.58
N SER A 78 -1.30 -13.35 8.24
CA SER A 78 -2.09 -14.40 8.89
C SER A 78 -1.50 -15.80 8.75
N MET A 79 -0.68 -16.06 7.73
CA MET A 79 -0.11 -17.38 7.44
C MET A 79 1.33 -17.56 7.94
N SER A 80 2.14 -16.52 7.91
CA SER A 80 3.57 -16.62 8.24
C SER A 80 4.13 -15.39 8.99
N GLY A 81 3.27 -14.49 9.46
CA GLY A 81 3.69 -13.29 10.17
C GLY A 81 3.90 -13.47 11.67
N PHE A 82 4.04 -12.35 12.33
CA PHE A 82 4.20 -12.19 13.78
C PHE A 82 2.97 -11.46 14.34
N ASP A 83 2.82 -11.49 15.66
CA ASP A 83 1.74 -10.75 16.33
C ASP A 83 2.19 -9.35 16.77
N SER A 84 3.50 -9.08 16.77
CA SER A 84 4.06 -7.78 17.13
C SER A 84 5.43 -7.52 16.49
N ILE A 85 5.83 -6.25 16.47
CA ILE A 85 7.18 -5.81 16.08
C ILE A 85 8.21 -6.31 17.08
N ASP A 86 7.86 -6.35 18.37
CA ASP A 86 8.75 -6.88 19.41
C ASP A 86 9.05 -8.38 19.21
N GLU A 87 8.05 -9.17 18.82
CA GLU A 87 8.26 -10.59 18.49
C GLU A 87 9.17 -10.75 17.24
N ALA A 88 9.03 -9.88 16.25
CA ALA A 88 9.77 -9.95 15.00
C ALA A 88 11.21 -9.45 15.12
N PHE A 89 11.44 -8.34 15.82
CA PHE A 89 12.71 -7.61 15.83
C PHE A 89 13.40 -7.58 17.20
N GLY A 90 12.76 -8.05 18.27
CA GLY A 90 13.33 -8.12 19.62
C GLY A 90 13.91 -6.77 20.09
N PRO A 91 15.18 -6.73 20.52
CA PRO A 91 15.80 -5.49 21.04
C PRO A 91 15.88 -4.36 20.01
N PHE A 92 15.72 -4.68 18.72
CA PHE A 92 15.74 -3.71 17.61
C PHE A 92 14.36 -3.15 17.26
N ALA A 93 13.28 -3.61 17.90
CA ALA A 93 11.91 -3.11 17.66
C ALA A 93 11.81 -1.58 17.80
N LYS A 94 12.56 -0.97 18.71
CA LYS A 94 12.66 0.49 18.89
C LYS A 94 13.28 1.24 17.70
N ASN A 95 13.95 0.54 16.80
CA ASN A 95 14.57 1.08 15.60
C ASN A 95 13.69 0.92 14.34
N ILE A 96 12.53 0.28 14.47
CA ILE A 96 11.52 0.18 13.41
C ILE A 96 10.62 1.39 13.51
N TYR A 97 10.88 2.40 12.68
CA TYR A 97 10.20 3.69 12.73
C TYR A 97 8.96 3.77 11.85
N ALA A 98 8.79 2.81 10.94
CA ALA A 98 7.65 2.75 10.03
C ALA A 98 7.29 1.33 9.65
N VAL A 99 6.04 1.16 9.18
CA VAL A 99 5.57 0.00 8.40
C VAL A 99 4.95 0.49 7.09
N GLU A 100 4.96 -0.39 6.09
CA GLU A 100 4.40 -0.08 4.78
C GLU A 100 3.01 -0.70 4.61
N THR A 101 2.08 0.06 4.02
CA THR A 101 0.72 -0.39 3.68
C THR A 101 0.72 -1.47 2.60
N GLY A 102 1.40 -1.22 1.49
CA GLY A 102 1.74 -2.15 0.40
C GLY A 102 0.54 -2.83 -0.24
N LEU A 103 -0.35 -2.09 -0.89
CA LEU A 103 -1.51 -2.57 -1.68
C LEU A 103 -2.54 -3.44 -0.92
N SER A 104 -2.22 -3.92 0.28
CA SER A 104 -3.06 -4.85 1.04
C SER A 104 -3.76 -4.22 2.25
N SER A 105 -3.33 -3.02 2.64
CA SER A 105 -3.93 -2.29 3.75
C SER A 105 -3.92 -0.78 3.51
N SER A 106 -4.83 -0.07 4.12
CA SER A 106 -4.85 1.40 4.17
C SER A 106 -4.23 1.91 5.47
N PRO A 107 -3.86 3.21 5.55
CA PRO A 107 -3.45 3.82 6.82
C PRO A 107 -4.49 3.67 7.93
N ALA A 108 -5.77 3.77 7.62
CA ALA A 108 -6.85 3.59 8.60
C ALA A 108 -6.82 2.21 9.27
N MET A 109 -6.56 1.13 8.51
CA MET A 109 -6.40 -0.21 9.07
C MET A 109 -5.21 -0.26 10.04
N ASN A 110 -4.10 0.36 9.69
CA ASN A 110 -2.88 0.42 10.51
C ASN A 110 -3.05 1.28 11.77
N TRP A 111 -3.85 2.34 11.74
CA TRP A 111 -4.11 3.20 12.91
C TRP A 111 -4.86 2.47 14.04
N ARG A 112 -5.42 1.32 13.78
CA ARG A 112 -6.09 0.49 14.77
C ARG A 112 -5.12 -0.33 15.63
N ILE A 113 -3.84 -0.37 15.26
CA ILE A 113 -2.80 -1.18 15.91
C ILE A 113 -2.01 -0.32 16.88
N LYS A 114 -2.18 -0.57 18.18
CA LYS A 114 -1.60 0.23 19.27
C LYS A 114 -0.08 0.42 19.17
N GLU A 115 0.66 -0.62 18.81
CA GLU A 115 2.11 -0.52 18.70
C GLU A 115 2.59 0.38 17.54
N LEU A 116 1.68 0.73 16.61
CA LEU A 116 1.97 1.66 15.51
C LEU A 116 1.71 3.13 15.86
N ASP A 117 1.23 3.46 17.07
CA ASP A 117 0.92 4.84 17.47
C ASP A 117 2.12 5.78 17.35
N GLN A 118 3.32 5.27 17.58
CA GLN A 118 4.58 6.03 17.53
C GLN A 118 5.41 5.72 16.27
N ARG A 119 4.79 5.11 15.25
CA ARG A 119 5.45 4.73 14.00
C ARG A 119 4.77 5.37 12.82
N ALA A 120 5.56 5.75 11.83
CA ALA A 120 5.02 6.26 10.57
C ALA A 120 4.35 5.11 9.79
N ILE A 121 3.28 5.44 9.09
CA ILE A 121 2.70 4.59 8.06
C ILE A 121 3.16 5.18 6.73
N VAL A 122 3.89 4.37 5.95
CA VAL A 122 4.38 4.74 4.63
C VAL A 122 3.72 3.87 3.57
N SER A 123 3.73 4.35 2.35
CA SER A 123 3.13 3.68 1.20
C SER A 123 4.10 3.74 0.04
N PHE A 124 4.41 2.58 -0.54
CA PHE A 124 5.28 2.46 -1.70
C PHE A 124 4.65 1.48 -2.69
N SER A 125 4.98 1.62 -3.95
CA SER A 125 4.26 0.93 -5.04
C SER A 125 4.51 -0.58 -5.13
N ASP A 126 5.50 -1.13 -4.46
CA ASP A 126 5.95 -2.53 -4.64
C ASP A 126 6.05 -2.90 -6.14
N ALA A 127 6.60 -1.97 -6.93
CA ALA A 127 6.61 -2.07 -8.38
C ALA A 127 7.66 -3.06 -8.87
N HIS A 128 7.22 -4.05 -9.65
CA HIS A 128 8.07 -5.02 -10.33
C HIS A 128 8.28 -4.68 -11.81
N SER A 129 7.70 -3.56 -12.27
CA SER A 129 7.83 -3.04 -13.63
C SER A 129 7.55 -1.55 -13.68
N GLY A 130 8.06 -0.84 -14.68
CA GLY A 130 7.88 0.60 -14.84
C GLY A 130 6.43 1.08 -14.77
N PRO A 131 5.47 0.42 -15.47
CA PRO A 131 4.05 0.82 -15.43
C PRO A 131 3.36 0.71 -14.06
N LYS A 132 3.99 0.06 -13.08
CA LYS A 132 3.44 -0.07 -11.73
C LYS A 132 4.04 0.93 -10.73
N LEU A 133 5.02 1.73 -11.15
CA LEU A 133 5.56 2.81 -10.31
C LEU A 133 4.47 3.84 -10.00
N GLY A 134 4.41 4.27 -8.75
CA GLY A 134 3.50 5.34 -8.31
C GLY A 134 2.05 4.94 -8.08
N ARG A 135 1.67 3.65 -8.19
CA ARG A 135 0.31 3.23 -7.81
C ARG A 135 0.04 3.42 -6.30
N GLU A 136 1.09 3.43 -5.49
CA GLU A 136 1.12 3.92 -4.13
C GLU A 136 2.36 4.80 -3.94
N ALA A 137 2.28 5.80 -3.06
CA ALA A 137 3.38 6.71 -2.78
C ALA A 137 3.25 7.40 -1.41
N THR A 138 4.39 7.72 -0.82
CA THR A 138 4.48 8.61 0.34
C THR A 138 4.93 9.99 -0.12
N VAL A 139 4.14 11.01 0.20
CA VAL A 139 4.44 12.40 -0.16
C VAL A 139 5.11 13.07 1.03
N PHE A 140 6.33 13.51 0.83
CA PHE A 140 7.10 14.22 1.82
C PHE A 140 7.08 15.73 1.57
N GLU A 141 6.96 16.49 2.64
CA GLU A 141 7.20 17.92 2.67
C GLU A 141 8.53 18.17 3.40
N MET A 142 9.49 18.75 2.70
CA MET A 142 10.83 19.00 3.23
C MET A 142 11.48 20.19 2.52
N PRO A 143 12.41 20.90 3.18
CA PRO A 143 13.08 22.06 2.57
C PRO A 143 13.94 21.70 1.36
N GLU A 144 14.57 20.53 1.41
CA GLU A 144 15.44 20.02 0.37
C GLU A 144 15.29 18.49 0.30
N LEU A 145 15.28 17.94 -0.92
CA LEU A 145 15.25 16.50 -1.13
C LEU A 145 16.58 15.88 -0.67
N SER A 146 16.52 15.18 0.46
CA SER A 146 17.69 14.52 1.03
C SER A 146 17.30 13.30 1.86
N TYR A 147 18.24 12.35 1.99
CA TYR A 147 18.06 11.21 2.88
C TYR A 147 17.79 11.65 4.32
N LYS A 148 18.49 12.70 4.80
CA LYS A 148 18.28 13.26 6.13
C LYS A 148 16.85 13.74 6.33
N GLY A 149 16.26 14.39 5.32
CA GLY A 149 14.86 14.83 5.34
C GLY A 149 13.90 13.65 5.41
N ILE A 150 14.08 12.64 4.58
CA ILE A 150 13.27 11.41 4.59
C ILE A 150 13.40 10.68 5.92
N TYR A 151 14.62 10.51 6.43
CA TYR A 151 14.88 9.87 7.73
C TYR A 151 14.17 10.61 8.88
N SER A 152 14.29 11.95 8.94
CA SER A 152 13.64 12.75 9.96
C SER A 152 12.12 12.69 9.89
N ALA A 153 11.56 12.72 8.67
CA ALA A 153 10.12 12.63 8.45
C ALA A 153 9.55 11.28 8.90
N ILE A 154 10.21 10.17 8.54
CA ILE A 154 9.78 8.81 8.91
C ILE A 154 9.97 8.57 10.42
N LYS A 155 11.09 9.02 10.99
CA LYS A 155 11.36 8.90 12.42
C LYS A 155 10.48 9.83 13.27
N GLN A 156 9.76 10.75 12.64
CA GLN A 156 8.93 11.77 13.33
C GLN A 156 9.75 12.56 14.35
N THR A 157 10.98 12.94 13.95
CA THR A 157 11.89 13.67 14.83
C THR A 157 11.28 15.02 15.23
N PRO A 158 11.22 15.35 16.52
CA PRO A 158 10.73 16.65 16.96
C PRO A 158 11.48 17.80 16.28
N VAL A 159 10.76 18.87 15.97
CA VAL A 159 11.33 20.06 15.33
C VAL A 159 12.14 20.83 16.35
N GLU A 160 13.43 21.05 16.07
CA GLU A 160 14.24 22.01 16.80
C GLU A 160 13.94 23.42 16.30
N VAL A 161 13.94 24.40 17.21
CA VAL A 161 13.66 25.79 16.85
C VAL A 161 14.65 26.28 15.79
N GLY A 162 14.13 26.76 14.65
CA GLY A 162 14.95 27.27 13.54
C GLY A 162 15.36 26.24 12.51
N ILE A 163 15.01 24.95 12.67
CA ILE A 163 15.24 23.92 11.66
C ILE A 163 13.93 23.68 10.89
N PRO A 164 13.93 23.81 9.55
CA PRO A 164 12.74 23.53 8.75
C PRO A 164 12.25 22.09 8.94
N LEU A 165 10.95 21.94 9.10
CA LEU A 165 10.29 20.65 9.31
C LEU A 165 10.40 19.75 8.06
N SER A 166 10.80 18.49 8.27
CA SER A 166 10.59 17.42 7.31
C SER A 166 9.50 16.49 7.84
N ARG A 167 8.44 16.27 7.07
CA ARG A 167 7.31 15.45 7.49
C ARG A 167 6.70 14.67 6.32
N ILE A 168 5.94 13.64 6.63
CA ILE A 168 5.00 13.01 5.69
C ILE A 168 3.79 13.94 5.58
N ALA A 169 3.51 14.44 4.39
CA ALA A 169 2.38 15.33 4.14
C ALA A 169 1.07 14.53 4.02
N TYR A 170 1.09 13.46 3.26
CA TYR A 170 0.02 12.48 3.07
C TYR A 170 0.55 11.24 2.35
N THR A 171 -0.25 10.18 2.29
CA THR A 171 0.04 9.03 1.45
C THR A 171 -0.98 8.91 0.31
N ILE A 172 -0.55 8.29 -0.77
CA ILE A 172 -1.38 7.90 -1.90
C ILE A 172 -1.51 6.39 -1.84
N GLU A 173 -2.75 5.92 -1.73
CA GLU A 173 -3.07 4.53 -1.48
C GLU A 173 -3.86 3.94 -2.65
N PHE A 174 -3.59 2.68 -2.89
CA PHE A 174 -4.40 1.82 -3.73
C PHE A 174 -5.56 1.25 -2.90
N TYR A 175 -6.64 0.80 -3.54
CA TYR A 175 -7.77 0.19 -2.84
C TYR A 175 -7.42 -1.24 -2.40
N PRO A 176 -7.20 -1.50 -1.09
CA PRO A 176 -6.76 -2.81 -0.60
C PRO A 176 -7.79 -3.91 -0.82
N GLU A 177 -9.06 -3.54 -1.04
CA GLU A 177 -10.13 -4.47 -1.37
C GLU A 177 -9.92 -5.19 -2.71
N GLU A 178 -9.14 -4.64 -3.62
CA GLU A 178 -8.76 -5.29 -4.88
C GLU A 178 -7.81 -6.47 -4.66
N GLY A 179 -7.11 -6.45 -3.52
CA GLY A 179 -6.20 -7.52 -3.12
C GLY A 179 -6.89 -8.89 -2.99
N LYS A 180 -6.28 -9.93 -3.55
CA LYS A 180 -6.83 -11.31 -3.59
C LYS A 180 -6.99 -12.01 -2.23
N TYR A 181 -6.63 -11.36 -1.13
CA TYR A 181 -6.74 -11.88 0.23
C TYR A 181 -7.37 -10.88 1.19
N HIS A 182 -8.16 -9.93 0.69
CA HIS A 182 -8.73 -8.89 1.54
C HIS A 182 -9.69 -9.47 2.57
N TYR A 183 -10.67 -10.27 2.13
CA TYR A 183 -11.61 -10.97 3.01
C TYR A 183 -11.21 -12.44 3.25
N THR A 184 -11.70 -12.98 4.35
CA THR A 184 -11.59 -14.41 4.66
C THR A 184 -12.43 -15.21 3.66
N GLY A 185 -11.93 -16.36 3.19
CA GLY A 185 -12.71 -17.13 2.24
C GLY A 185 -12.19 -18.51 1.88
N HIS A 186 -12.97 -19.17 0.99
CA HIS A 186 -12.63 -20.43 0.36
C HIS A 186 -13.16 -20.42 -1.08
N ARG A 187 -12.28 -20.10 -2.04
CA ARG A 187 -12.64 -19.90 -3.47
C ARG A 187 -13.29 -21.10 -4.10
N ALA A 188 -12.86 -22.33 -3.73
CA ALA A 188 -13.42 -23.57 -4.29
C ALA A 188 -14.91 -23.77 -3.94
N CYS A 189 -15.39 -23.15 -2.87
CA CYS A 189 -16.78 -23.21 -2.42
C CYS A 189 -17.52 -21.87 -2.61
N GLY A 190 -16.89 -20.85 -3.19
CA GLY A 190 -17.46 -19.51 -3.34
C GLY A 190 -17.74 -18.80 -2.00
N VAL A 191 -17.11 -19.23 -0.92
CA VAL A 191 -17.31 -18.65 0.42
C VAL A 191 -16.41 -17.43 0.59
N ARG A 192 -17.01 -16.29 0.90
CA ARG A 192 -16.37 -15.01 1.24
C ARG A 192 -17.04 -14.45 2.49
N LEU A 193 -16.27 -14.13 3.49
CA LEU A 193 -16.74 -13.66 4.80
C LEU A 193 -16.07 -12.34 5.17
N SER A 194 -16.87 -11.35 5.54
CA SER A 194 -16.39 -10.15 6.24
C SER A 194 -15.80 -10.51 7.61
N PRO A 195 -15.08 -9.61 8.28
CA PRO A 195 -14.62 -9.86 9.65
C PRO A 195 -15.76 -10.19 10.64
N GLU A 196 -16.89 -9.51 10.53
CA GLU A 196 -18.08 -9.77 11.37
C GLU A 196 -18.65 -11.17 11.11
N GLU A 197 -18.78 -11.54 9.83
CA GLU A 197 -19.23 -12.88 9.45
C GLU A 197 -18.21 -13.96 9.85
N THR A 198 -16.91 -13.67 9.77
CA THR A 198 -15.86 -14.59 10.20
C THR A 198 -15.91 -14.83 11.70
N ARG A 199 -16.13 -13.77 12.50
CA ARG A 199 -16.36 -13.92 13.96
C ARG A 199 -17.57 -14.76 14.28
N ALA A 200 -18.65 -14.57 13.54
CA ALA A 200 -19.92 -15.30 13.78
C ALA A 200 -19.87 -16.76 13.32
N LYS A 201 -19.23 -17.04 12.18
CA LYS A 201 -19.23 -18.35 11.51
C LYS A 201 -17.97 -19.18 11.77
N GLY A 202 -16.91 -18.55 12.29
CA GLY A 202 -15.59 -19.18 12.49
C GLY A 202 -14.75 -19.25 11.22
N VAL A 203 -13.59 -19.92 11.34
CA VAL A 203 -12.57 -20.01 10.29
C VAL A 203 -12.60 -21.35 9.52
N ASN A 204 -13.70 -22.09 9.61
CA ASN A 204 -13.93 -23.28 8.80
C ASN A 204 -15.00 -23.02 7.74
N CYS A 205 -14.79 -23.52 6.53
CA CYS A 205 -15.72 -23.34 5.43
C CYS A 205 -17.08 -24.00 5.76
N PRO A 206 -18.19 -23.25 5.77
CA PRO A 206 -19.51 -23.81 6.08
C PRO A 206 -20.03 -24.81 5.04
N VAL A 207 -19.41 -24.87 3.86
CA VAL A 207 -19.80 -25.79 2.78
C VAL A 207 -19.06 -27.11 2.87
N CYS A 208 -17.72 -27.10 3.09
CA CYS A 208 -16.91 -28.33 3.02
C CYS A 208 -16.11 -28.62 4.30
N GLY A 209 -16.21 -27.81 5.33
CA GLY A 209 -15.53 -28.00 6.61
C GLY A 209 -14.02 -27.71 6.61
N LYS A 210 -13.39 -27.46 5.48
CA LYS A 210 -11.94 -27.15 5.40
C LYS A 210 -11.64 -25.77 5.99
N PRO A 211 -10.41 -25.55 6.52
CA PRO A 211 -10.00 -24.23 6.98
C PRO A 211 -10.15 -23.17 5.86
N LEU A 212 -10.64 -22.00 6.24
CA LEU A 212 -10.66 -20.82 5.38
C LEU A 212 -9.28 -20.19 5.31
N THR A 213 -8.96 -19.53 4.20
CA THR A 213 -7.85 -18.59 4.13
C THR A 213 -8.26 -17.31 4.87
N VAL A 214 -7.62 -17.04 6.00
CA VAL A 214 -7.88 -15.84 6.81
C VAL A 214 -7.41 -14.62 6.05
N GLY A 215 -8.33 -13.70 5.77
CA GLY A 215 -8.08 -12.46 5.04
C GLY A 215 -7.39 -11.40 5.88
N VAL A 216 -6.86 -10.39 5.17
CA VAL A 216 -6.16 -9.25 5.78
C VAL A 216 -7.07 -8.51 6.77
N MET A 217 -8.31 -8.23 6.40
CA MET A 217 -9.26 -7.53 7.29
C MET A 217 -9.51 -8.28 8.59
N GLN A 218 -9.65 -9.62 8.54
CA GLN A 218 -9.80 -10.42 9.75
C GLN A 218 -8.53 -10.35 10.60
N ARG A 219 -7.35 -10.41 9.97
CA ARG A 219 -6.08 -10.34 10.69
C ARG A 219 -5.88 -8.97 11.37
N VAL A 220 -6.31 -7.89 10.72
CA VAL A 220 -6.36 -6.55 11.35
C VAL A 220 -7.28 -6.56 12.55
N GLU A 221 -8.48 -7.14 12.44
CA GLU A 221 -9.41 -7.28 13.57
C GLU A 221 -8.82 -8.05 14.75
N ASP A 222 -8.06 -9.12 14.47
CA ASP A 222 -7.44 -9.96 15.49
C ASP A 222 -6.36 -9.22 16.29
N LEU A 223 -5.68 -8.25 15.69
CA LEU A 223 -4.59 -7.47 16.31
C LEU A 223 -5.01 -6.06 16.73
N ALA A 224 -6.19 -5.60 16.32
CA ALA A 224 -6.65 -4.25 16.57
C ALA A 224 -6.90 -3.98 18.05
N SER A 225 -6.44 -2.83 18.52
CA SER A 225 -6.71 -2.33 19.88
C SER A 225 -7.97 -1.47 19.97
N CYS A 226 -8.52 -1.06 18.81
CA CYS A 226 -9.74 -0.26 18.73
C CYS A 226 -10.54 -0.59 17.48
N SER A 227 -11.84 -0.27 17.49
CA SER A 227 -12.72 -0.43 16.34
C SER A 227 -12.43 0.62 15.26
N GLU A 228 -12.83 0.36 14.01
CA GLU A 228 -12.76 1.35 12.95
C GLU A 228 -13.57 2.62 13.27
N ALA A 229 -14.75 2.46 13.88
CA ALA A 229 -15.57 3.58 14.31
C ALA A 229 -14.86 4.52 15.29
N SER A 230 -13.96 3.98 16.13
CA SER A 230 -13.18 4.78 17.10
C SER A 230 -12.14 5.69 16.44
N LEU A 231 -11.84 5.50 15.16
CA LEU A 231 -10.93 6.38 14.42
C LEU A 231 -11.57 7.72 14.09
N GLU A 232 -12.89 7.82 14.14
CA GLU A 232 -13.62 9.02 13.73
C GLU A 232 -13.13 9.55 12.38
N LEU A 233 -13.10 8.67 11.38
CA LEU A 233 -12.62 9.02 10.04
C LEU A 233 -13.42 10.19 9.47
N THR A 234 -12.70 11.15 8.93
CA THR A 234 -13.26 12.29 8.23
C THR A 234 -12.69 12.39 6.84
N THR A 235 -13.59 12.50 5.88
CA THR A 235 -13.22 12.70 4.49
C THR A 235 -13.65 14.10 4.06
N ILE A 236 -12.69 14.88 3.59
CA ILE A 236 -12.91 16.24 3.14
C ILE A 236 -12.38 16.41 1.71
N ASN A 237 -13.01 17.29 0.95
CA ASN A 237 -12.50 17.71 -0.35
C ASN A 237 -11.44 18.81 -0.13
N LYS A 238 -10.22 18.55 -0.57
CA LYS A 238 -9.06 19.44 -0.40
C LYS A 238 -8.26 19.57 -1.68
N GLN A 239 -7.73 20.76 -1.95
CA GLN A 239 -6.69 20.95 -2.95
C GLN A 239 -5.34 20.56 -2.34
N LEU A 240 -4.66 19.60 -2.95
CA LEU A 240 -3.34 19.13 -2.52
C LEU A 240 -2.18 19.92 -3.15
N THR A 241 -2.47 20.61 -4.26
CA THR A 241 -1.49 21.42 -5.00
C THR A 241 -2.05 22.82 -5.25
N THR A 242 -1.18 23.79 -5.39
CA THR A 242 -1.55 25.17 -5.76
C THR A 242 -2.25 25.17 -7.14
N ASN A 243 -3.43 25.78 -7.22
CA ASN A 243 -4.28 25.78 -8.42
C ASN A 243 -4.79 24.41 -8.88
N GLY A 244 -4.62 23.36 -8.07
CA GLY A 244 -5.13 22.03 -8.35
C GLY A 244 -6.65 21.92 -8.22
N THR A 245 -7.18 20.81 -8.65
CA THR A 245 -8.59 20.44 -8.40
C THR A 245 -8.76 19.93 -6.96
N SER A 246 -10.02 19.90 -6.51
CA SER A 246 -10.36 19.31 -5.22
C SER A 246 -10.36 17.78 -5.30
N ILE A 247 -9.75 17.13 -4.32
CA ILE A 247 -9.72 15.68 -4.19
C ILE A 247 -10.15 15.27 -2.78
N GLN A 248 -10.72 14.10 -2.67
CA GLN A 248 -11.11 13.53 -1.38
C GLN A 248 -9.88 13.09 -0.58
N VAL A 249 -9.73 13.64 0.62
CA VAL A 249 -8.64 13.34 1.55
C VAL A 249 -9.23 12.80 2.83
N THR A 250 -8.75 11.64 3.28
CA THR A 250 -9.23 11.00 4.50
C THR A 250 -8.22 11.15 5.64
N GLY A 251 -8.70 11.57 6.78
CA GLY A 251 -7.93 11.68 8.02
C GLY A 251 -8.73 11.16 9.22
N SER A 252 -8.15 11.20 10.41
CA SER A 252 -8.80 10.79 11.65
C SER A 252 -8.89 11.97 12.62
N LYS A 253 -10.07 12.18 13.20
CA LYS A 253 -10.24 13.13 14.31
C LYS A 253 -9.64 12.60 15.60
N ALA A 254 -9.69 11.30 15.82
CA ALA A 254 -9.09 10.66 16.98
C ALA A 254 -7.55 10.74 16.96
N PHE A 255 -6.95 10.79 15.76
CA PHE A 255 -5.51 10.84 15.56
C PHE A 255 -5.11 12.00 14.64
N PRO A 256 -5.34 13.27 15.01
CA PRO A 256 -5.14 14.42 14.13
C PRO A 256 -3.68 14.69 13.75
N HIS A 257 -2.73 14.10 14.47
CA HIS A 257 -1.29 14.18 14.18
C HIS A 257 -0.83 13.22 13.11
N ARG A 258 -1.64 12.21 12.75
CA ARG A 258 -1.30 11.26 11.69
C ARG A 258 -1.51 11.87 10.31
N PRO A 259 -0.57 11.66 9.37
CA PRO A 259 -0.74 12.12 8.00
C PRO A 259 -2.03 11.56 7.40
N PRO A 260 -2.82 12.38 6.70
CA PRO A 260 -4.00 11.91 5.97
C PRO A 260 -3.58 11.10 4.73
N PHE A 261 -4.56 10.51 4.05
CA PHE A 261 -4.31 9.77 2.83
C PHE A 261 -5.36 10.04 1.76
N VAL A 262 -5.02 9.74 0.51
CA VAL A 262 -5.92 9.76 -0.64
C VAL A 262 -5.97 8.39 -1.28
N MET A 263 -7.16 7.96 -1.70
CA MET A 263 -7.35 6.72 -2.42
C MET A 263 -7.38 7.00 -3.92
N LEU A 264 -6.57 6.29 -4.70
CA LEU A 264 -6.52 6.45 -6.15
C LEU A 264 -6.60 5.11 -6.88
N VAL A 265 -7.03 5.21 -8.13
CA VAL A 265 -6.94 4.14 -9.14
C VAL A 265 -5.87 4.56 -10.16
N PRO A 266 -4.98 3.67 -10.62
CA PRO A 266 -3.99 4.00 -11.65
C PRO A 266 -4.62 4.60 -12.90
N LEU A 267 -4.03 5.67 -13.44
CA LEU A 267 -4.58 6.41 -14.58
C LEU A 267 -4.87 5.53 -15.79
N ALA A 268 -3.98 4.57 -16.09
CA ALA A 268 -4.18 3.65 -17.21
C ALA A 268 -5.44 2.78 -17.04
N GLU A 269 -5.79 2.40 -15.81
CA GLU A 269 -6.98 1.61 -15.49
C GLU A 269 -8.25 2.46 -15.61
N ILE A 270 -8.20 3.73 -15.15
CA ILE A 270 -9.30 4.70 -15.35
C ILE A 270 -9.60 4.90 -16.84
N ILE A 271 -8.54 5.08 -17.64
CA ILE A 271 -8.67 5.26 -19.10
C ILE A 271 -9.25 4.00 -19.74
N ALA A 272 -8.73 2.82 -19.35
CA ALA A 272 -9.17 1.54 -19.88
C ALA A 272 -10.67 1.32 -19.65
N GLU A 273 -11.14 1.50 -18.43
CA GLU A 273 -12.56 1.35 -18.09
C GLU A 273 -13.43 2.41 -18.80
N SER A 274 -12.95 3.66 -18.84
CA SER A 274 -13.67 4.76 -19.51
C SER A 274 -13.82 4.53 -21.02
N LEU A 275 -12.82 3.93 -21.66
CA LEU A 275 -12.82 3.66 -23.10
C LEU A 275 -13.39 2.29 -23.48
N GLY A 276 -13.68 1.43 -22.49
CA GLY A 276 -14.12 0.06 -22.69
C GLY A 276 -13.07 -0.77 -23.43
N ALA A 277 -11.79 -0.62 -23.11
CA ALA A 277 -10.67 -1.24 -23.80
C ALA A 277 -9.64 -1.78 -22.80
N PRO A 278 -8.90 -2.86 -23.13
CA PRO A 278 -7.82 -3.37 -22.25
C PRO A 278 -6.75 -2.33 -21.98
N VAL A 279 -6.16 -2.35 -20.78
CA VAL A 279 -5.08 -1.43 -20.38
C VAL A 279 -3.92 -1.43 -21.38
N ALA A 280 -3.53 -2.60 -21.89
CA ALA A 280 -2.44 -2.75 -22.85
C ALA A 280 -2.80 -2.32 -24.29
N SER A 281 -4.04 -1.89 -24.57
CA SER A 281 -4.44 -1.51 -25.93
C SER A 281 -3.75 -0.20 -26.36
N ILE A 282 -3.47 -0.10 -27.66
CA ILE A 282 -2.86 1.12 -28.27
C ILE A 282 -3.68 2.36 -27.93
N LYS A 283 -5.01 2.27 -27.96
CA LYS A 283 -5.92 3.37 -27.64
C LYS A 283 -5.73 3.89 -26.22
N VAL A 284 -5.62 3.00 -25.25
CA VAL A 284 -5.38 3.36 -23.84
C VAL A 284 -4.00 3.96 -23.67
N GLN A 285 -2.96 3.30 -24.19
CA GLN A 285 -1.57 3.76 -24.07
C GLN A 285 -1.34 5.11 -24.74
N THR A 286 -1.90 5.35 -25.92
CA THR A 286 -1.81 6.64 -26.62
C THR A 286 -2.53 7.74 -25.83
N THR A 287 -3.68 7.45 -25.24
CA THR A 287 -4.44 8.42 -24.41
C THR A 287 -3.66 8.73 -23.12
N TYR A 288 -3.09 7.71 -22.49
CA TYR A 288 -2.23 7.86 -21.31
C TYR A 288 -1.02 8.76 -21.60
N SER A 289 -0.23 8.43 -22.65
CA SER A 289 0.94 9.23 -23.04
C SER A 289 0.58 10.69 -23.32
N ARG A 290 -0.51 10.92 -24.06
CA ARG A 290 -0.98 12.28 -24.36
C ARG A 290 -1.29 13.09 -23.10
N LEU A 291 -1.93 12.47 -22.09
CA LEU A 291 -2.27 13.15 -20.85
C LEU A 291 -1.01 13.47 -20.03
N ILE A 292 -0.10 12.50 -19.85
CA ILE A 292 1.09 12.72 -19.02
C ILE A 292 2.08 13.69 -19.66
N GLU A 293 2.23 13.67 -20.99
CA GLU A 293 3.08 14.62 -21.74
C GLU A 293 2.52 16.05 -21.68
N ALA A 294 1.21 16.22 -21.87
CA ALA A 294 0.58 17.52 -21.88
C ALA A 294 0.44 18.16 -20.49
N LEU A 295 0.27 17.34 -19.44
CA LEU A 295 -0.06 17.80 -18.08
C LEU A 295 1.07 17.58 -17.06
N GLY A 296 2.21 16.99 -17.46
CA GLY A 296 3.41 16.89 -16.64
C GLY A 296 3.49 15.68 -15.72
N GLY A 297 2.76 14.60 -15.99
CA GLY A 297 2.87 13.34 -15.30
C GLY A 297 1.56 12.81 -14.70
N GLU A 298 1.55 11.53 -14.33
CA GLU A 298 0.37 10.82 -13.85
C GLU A 298 -0.24 11.46 -12.60
N PHE A 299 0.58 11.77 -11.59
CA PHE A 299 0.07 12.42 -10.37
C PHE A 299 -0.47 13.83 -10.63
N THR A 300 0.08 14.56 -11.58
CA THR A 300 -0.50 15.85 -11.97
C THR A 300 -1.88 15.65 -12.57
N VAL A 301 -2.04 14.66 -13.44
CA VAL A 301 -3.35 14.31 -14.02
C VAL A 301 -4.33 13.91 -12.93
N LEU A 302 -3.94 13.03 -11.99
CA LEU A 302 -4.85 12.50 -10.98
C LEU A 302 -5.17 13.48 -9.85
N LEU A 303 -4.22 14.33 -9.43
CA LEU A 303 -4.34 15.16 -8.23
C LEU A 303 -4.62 16.65 -8.51
N ALA A 304 -4.23 17.15 -9.70
CA ALA A 304 -4.19 18.60 -9.91
C ALA A 304 -4.89 19.10 -11.17
N ALA A 305 -4.76 18.40 -12.30
CA ALA A 305 -5.26 18.90 -13.59
C ALA A 305 -6.77 19.17 -13.58
N GLN A 306 -7.16 20.27 -14.21
CA GLN A 306 -8.57 20.64 -14.32
C GLN A 306 -9.33 19.65 -15.22
N THR A 307 -10.52 19.22 -14.79
CA THR A 307 -11.37 18.26 -15.52
C THR A 307 -11.60 18.68 -16.98
N ARG A 308 -11.78 19.99 -17.24
CA ARG A 308 -11.95 20.56 -18.58
C ARG A 308 -10.71 20.36 -19.49
N GLU A 309 -9.50 20.37 -18.93
CA GLU A 309 -8.26 20.18 -19.69
C GLU A 309 -8.10 18.70 -20.04
N ILE A 310 -8.41 17.83 -19.09
CA ILE A 310 -8.45 16.37 -19.31
C ILE A 310 -9.47 16.04 -20.41
N ALA A 311 -10.68 16.63 -20.36
CA ALA A 311 -11.73 16.40 -21.35
C ALA A 311 -11.28 16.78 -22.78
N LYS A 312 -10.56 17.90 -22.96
CA LYS A 312 -10.01 18.32 -24.26
C LYS A 312 -8.98 17.32 -24.80
N LEU A 313 -8.18 16.69 -23.93
CA LEU A 313 -7.10 15.79 -24.32
C LEU A 313 -7.56 14.34 -24.50
N ALA A 314 -8.45 13.85 -23.65
CA ALA A 314 -8.81 12.45 -23.55
C ALA A 314 -10.31 12.16 -23.74
N GLY A 315 -11.13 13.20 -23.88
CA GLY A 315 -12.59 13.07 -23.98
C GLY A 315 -13.30 13.12 -22.63
N GLU A 316 -14.58 13.48 -22.68
CA GLU A 316 -15.43 13.75 -21.50
C GLU A 316 -15.51 12.55 -20.57
N ARG A 317 -15.65 11.32 -21.10
CA ARG A 317 -15.81 10.11 -20.29
C ARG A 317 -14.56 9.81 -19.44
N VAL A 318 -13.36 10.03 -19.97
CA VAL A 318 -12.11 9.88 -19.21
C VAL A 318 -12.02 10.94 -18.11
N ALA A 319 -12.38 12.18 -18.43
CA ALA A 319 -12.38 13.30 -17.49
C ALA A 319 -13.35 13.04 -16.32
N VAL A 320 -14.56 12.59 -16.61
CA VAL A 320 -15.57 12.20 -15.60
C VAL A 320 -15.08 11.00 -14.78
N GLY A 321 -14.43 10.01 -15.40
CA GLY A 321 -13.86 8.86 -14.69
C GLY A 321 -12.81 9.29 -13.67
N ILE A 322 -11.89 10.18 -14.04
CA ILE A 322 -10.88 10.73 -13.12
C ILE A 322 -11.56 11.52 -11.99
N ASP A 323 -12.57 12.32 -12.30
CA ASP A 323 -13.29 13.11 -11.30
C ASP A 323 -14.06 12.22 -10.30
N LYS A 324 -14.68 11.12 -10.76
CA LYS A 324 -15.31 10.11 -9.89
C LYS A 324 -14.29 9.50 -8.91
N VAL A 325 -13.11 9.12 -9.40
CA VAL A 325 -12.02 8.60 -8.53
C VAL A 325 -11.60 9.65 -7.51
N ARG A 326 -11.41 10.89 -7.90
CA ARG A 326 -11.06 11.99 -6.99
C ARG A 326 -12.09 12.21 -5.87
N ARG A 327 -13.35 11.90 -6.15
CA ARG A 327 -14.46 12.02 -5.18
C ARG A 327 -14.77 10.72 -4.44
N GLY A 328 -14.01 9.64 -4.70
CA GLY A 328 -14.25 8.33 -4.13
C GLY A 328 -15.58 7.69 -4.59
N GLU A 329 -16.14 8.13 -5.70
CA GLU A 329 -17.39 7.63 -6.27
C GLU A 329 -17.14 6.38 -7.12
N ILE A 330 -16.75 5.30 -6.47
CA ILE A 330 -16.40 4.03 -7.09
C ILE A 330 -17.22 2.87 -6.51
N VAL A 331 -17.20 1.73 -7.19
CA VAL A 331 -17.81 0.48 -6.75
C VAL A 331 -16.72 -0.50 -6.38
N ILE A 332 -16.81 -1.08 -5.19
CA ILE A 332 -15.81 -2.00 -4.65
C ILE A 332 -16.48 -3.35 -4.39
N ASP A 333 -15.85 -4.42 -4.88
CA ASP A 333 -16.17 -5.81 -4.58
C ASP A 333 -14.91 -6.51 -4.06
N PRO A 334 -14.77 -6.75 -2.73
CA PRO A 334 -13.53 -7.21 -2.13
C PRO A 334 -13.10 -8.60 -2.56
N GLY A 335 -11.78 -8.77 -2.75
CA GLY A 335 -11.18 -10.07 -3.05
C GLY A 335 -11.07 -11.00 -1.84
N TYR A 336 -10.87 -12.30 -2.10
CA TYR A 336 -10.76 -13.33 -1.08
C TYR A 336 -10.06 -14.58 -1.62
N ASP A 337 -9.33 -15.28 -0.80
CA ASP A 337 -8.74 -16.62 -1.06
C ASP A 337 -8.16 -16.81 -2.47
N GLY A 338 -7.35 -15.86 -2.93
CA GLY A 338 -6.71 -15.91 -4.24
C GLY A 338 -7.57 -15.38 -5.39
N VAL A 339 -8.80 -14.94 -5.13
CA VAL A 339 -9.67 -14.24 -6.09
C VAL A 339 -9.45 -12.74 -5.89
N PHE A 340 -9.06 -12.04 -6.95
CA PHE A 340 -8.93 -10.58 -6.90
C PHE A 340 -10.28 -9.91 -6.67
N GLY A 341 -10.28 -8.86 -5.88
CA GLY A 341 -11.40 -7.95 -5.82
C GLY A 341 -11.53 -7.12 -7.09
N VAL A 342 -12.57 -6.33 -7.15
CA VAL A 342 -12.87 -5.49 -8.30
C VAL A 342 -13.15 -4.08 -7.82
N VAL A 343 -12.43 -3.12 -8.36
CA VAL A 343 -12.70 -1.69 -8.23
C VAL A 343 -13.21 -1.21 -9.58
N LYS A 344 -14.40 -0.59 -9.61
CA LYS A 344 -15.04 -0.07 -10.82
C LYS A 344 -15.43 1.39 -10.63
N ILE A 345 -15.23 2.18 -11.66
CA ILE A 345 -15.60 3.59 -11.71
C ILE A 345 -17.07 3.76 -12.08
N TRP A 346 -17.59 2.84 -12.91
CA TRP A 346 -18.95 2.91 -13.45
C TRP A 346 -19.84 1.82 -12.85
N ARG A 347 -21.08 2.18 -12.48
CA ARG A 347 -22.10 1.24 -11.99
C ARG A 347 -22.90 0.67 -13.16
N GLY A 348 -23.07 -0.66 -13.19
CA GLY A 348 -24.06 -1.36 -14.01
C GLY A 348 -24.15 -0.87 -15.47
N GLU A 349 -25.34 -0.42 -15.88
CA GLU A 349 -25.65 0.03 -17.25
C GLU A 349 -24.95 1.33 -17.68
N GLU A 350 -24.37 2.11 -16.77
CA GLU A 350 -23.53 3.25 -17.10
C GLU A 350 -22.21 2.83 -17.76
N GLY A 351 -21.77 1.57 -17.56
CA GLY A 351 -20.62 0.98 -18.20
C GLY A 351 -21.05 0.03 -19.32
N LYS A 352 -20.57 0.24 -20.57
CA LYS A 352 -20.65 -0.85 -21.54
C LYS A 352 -20.00 -2.10 -20.94
N PRO A 353 -20.58 -3.31 -21.11
CA PRO A 353 -20.01 -4.53 -20.54
C PRO A 353 -18.54 -4.64 -20.95
N LEU A 354 -17.64 -4.86 -19.98
CA LEU A 354 -16.29 -5.30 -20.24
C LEU A 354 -16.42 -6.60 -21.03
N LEU A 355 -15.81 -6.67 -22.19
CA LEU A 355 -15.71 -7.90 -22.96
C LEU A 355 -15.15 -8.98 -22.03
N GLU A 356 -15.95 -9.99 -21.72
CA GLU A 356 -15.49 -11.19 -21.03
C GLU A 356 -14.33 -11.78 -21.84
N GLY A 357 -13.09 -11.61 -21.40
CA GLY A 357 -11.96 -12.23 -22.09
C GLY A 357 -10.57 -11.65 -21.84
N SER A 358 -10.38 -10.55 -21.12
CA SER A 358 -9.03 -10.04 -20.85
C SER A 358 -8.83 -9.66 -19.39
N ARG A 359 -8.94 -10.66 -18.51
CA ARG A 359 -8.33 -10.59 -17.18
C ARG A 359 -6.85 -10.94 -17.33
N GLU A 360 -6.03 -10.00 -17.77
CA GLU A 360 -4.62 -10.09 -17.44
C GLU A 360 -4.53 -9.94 -15.93
N GLN A 361 -4.36 -11.08 -15.27
CA GLN A 361 -4.06 -11.15 -13.85
C GLN A 361 -2.83 -10.30 -13.59
N LEU A 362 -3.02 -9.25 -12.81
CA LEU A 362 -1.92 -8.55 -12.16
C LEU A 362 -1.20 -9.58 -11.29
N SER A 363 -0.12 -10.19 -11.80
CA SER A 363 0.72 -11.06 -11.01
C SER A 363 1.39 -10.21 -9.95
N MET A 364 0.91 -10.31 -8.72
CA MET A 364 1.69 -9.91 -7.54
C MET A 364 2.62 -11.08 -7.22
N PHE A 365 3.79 -11.14 -7.85
CA PHE A 365 4.98 -11.89 -7.42
C PHE A 365 6.21 -11.34 -8.14
#